data_06bb6d986b51083596aa3fd21add478d
#
_entry.id   06bb6d986b51083596aa3fd21add478d
#
_cell.length_a   1.000
_cell.length_b   1.000
_cell.length_c   1.000
_cell.angle_alpha   90.00
_cell.angle_beta   90.00
_cell.angle_gamma   90.00
#
_symmetry.space_group_name_H-M   'P 1'
#
loop_
_entity.id
_entity.type
_entity.pdbx_description
1 polymer ?
#
loop_
_entity_poly.entity_id
_entity_poly.type
_entity_poly.pdbx_seq_one_letter_code
_entity_poly.pdbx_strand_id
1 'polypeptide(L)'
;MANSFILRANERGHDLIRSDGSRSSYVAGHPDGFITRESSFNFHEYQGGRPGFGRIRVFGDEVFAGTGCGYNMHPHHNFAICAFVLQGQLTHINTAAGGTVDQLGQGDYYVFSAGSGGKHSELSIPARTCMRSISG
;
A
#
# COMPACT_ATOMS: atom_id res chain seq x y z
N MET A 1 -17.10 25.90 -2.37
CA MET A 1 -18.20 25.07 -1.80
C MET A 1 -17.58 23.90 -1.05
N ALA A 2 -18.13 23.54 0.11
CA ALA A 2 -17.71 22.35 0.86
C ALA A 2 -18.21 21.08 0.16
N ASN A 3 -17.36 20.04 0.13
CA ASN A 3 -17.69 18.71 -0.38
C ASN A 3 -17.55 17.70 0.75
N SER A 4 -18.50 16.78 0.83
CA SER A 4 -18.42 15.66 1.73
C SER A 4 -19.07 14.42 1.13
N PHE A 5 -18.60 13.26 1.51
CA PHE A 5 -19.24 11.99 1.20
C PHE A 5 -18.98 10.99 2.32
N ILE A 6 -19.82 9.97 2.38
CA ILE A 6 -19.61 8.81 3.24
C ILE A 6 -19.50 7.61 2.32
N LEU A 7 -18.46 6.81 2.54
CA LEU A 7 -18.24 5.54 1.85
C LEU A 7 -18.30 4.41 2.88
N ARG A 8 -19.27 3.55 2.74
CA ARG A 8 -19.45 2.40 3.63
C ARG A 8 -18.46 1.29 3.27
N ALA A 9 -18.13 0.44 4.23
CA ALA A 9 -17.17 -0.64 4.01
C ALA A 9 -17.56 -1.55 2.82
N ASN A 10 -18.84 -1.86 2.67
CA ASN A 10 -19.35 -2.68 1.57
C ASN A 10 -19.42 -1.98 0.21
N GLU A 11 -19.11 -0.68 0.16
CA GLU A 11 -19.05 0.10 -1.08
C GLU A 11 -17.62 0.29 -1.58
N ARG A 12 -16.62 -0.16 -0.81
CA ARG A 12 -15.21 -0.10 -1.17
C ARG A 12 -14.86 -1.24 -2.14
N GLY A 13 -13.79 -1.05 -2.90
CA GLY A 13 -13.23 -2.14 -3.70
C GLY A 13 -12.58 -3.21 -2.82
N HIS A 14 -12.75 -4.48 -3.19
CA HIS A 14 -12.16 -5.62 -2.51
C HIS A 14 -11.33 -6.41 -3.51
N ASP A 15 -10.02 -6.40 -3.35
CA ASP A 15 -9.09 -7.17 -4.18
C ASP A 15 -8.38 -8.22 -3.34
N LEU A 16 -8.18 -9.40 -3.93
CA LEU A 16 -7.30 -10.44 -3.42
C LEU A 16 -6.22 -10.71 -4.46
N ILE A 17 -4.97 -10.46 -4.08
CA ILE A 17 -3.82 -10.56 -4.96
C ILE A 17 -2.90 -11.65 -4.41
N ARG A 18 -2.67 -12.70 -5.18
CA ARG A 18 -1.76 -13.79 -4.78
C ARG A 18 -0.32 -13.43 -5.08
N SER A 19 0.58 -13.92 -4.23
CA SER A 19 2.02 -13.71 -4.36
C SER A 19 2.71 -14.73 -5.29
N ASP A 20 1.95 -15.36 -6.17
CA ASP A 20 2.44 -16.34 -7.14
C ASP A 20 2.92 -15.74 -8.48
N GLY A 21 2.94 -14.42 -8.56
CA GLY A 21 3.32 -13.70 -9.78
C GLY A 21 2.25 -13.67 -10.87
N SER A 22 1.05 -14.20 -10.63
CA SER A 22 0.00 -14.30 -11.63
C SER A 22 -0.60 -12.95 -12.04
N ARG A 23 -0.51 -11.93 -11.20
CA ARG A 23 -1.12 -10.61 -11.45
C ARG A 23 -0.11 -9.48 -11.63
N SER A 24 1.00 -9.50 -10.91
CA SER A 24 1.97 -8.41 -10.96
C SER A 24 3.35 -8.88 -10.54
N SER A 25 4.36 -8.48 -11.30
CA SER A 25 5.77 -8.68 -10.92
C SER A 25 6.19 -7.88 -9.68
N TYR A 26 5.37 -6.91 -9.26
CA TYR A 26 5.63 -6.11 -8.06
C TYR A 26 5.12 -6.76 -6.77
N VAL A 27 4.34 -7.83 -6.86
CA VAL A 27 3.87 -8.55 -5.67
C VAL A 27 4.91 -9.59 -5.27
N ALA A 28 5.34 -9.49 -4.01
CA ALA A 28 6.35 -10.37 -3.42
C ALA A 28 5.72 -11.39 -2.47
N GLY A 29 6.48 -12.41 -2.13
CA GLY A 29 6.20 -13.35 -1.07
C GLY A 29 6.13 -14.79 -1.52
N HIS A 30 5.71 -15.64 -0.60
CA HIS A 30 5.54 -17.07 -0.84
C HIS A 30 4.33 -17.34 -1.75
N PRO A 31 4.34 -18.38 -2.59
CA PRO A 31 3.19 -18.74 -3.45
C PRO A 31 1.86 -18.90 -2.71
N ASP A 32 1.89 -19.32 -1.44
CA ASP A 32 0.69 -19.42 -0.59
C ASP A 32 0.28 -18.10 0.07
N GLY A 33 1.09 -17.06 -0.07
CA GLY A 33 0.82 -15.73 0.45
C GLY A 33 -0.16 -14.95 -0.43
N PHE A 34 -0.77 -13.94 0.15
CA PHE A 34 -1.67 -13.04 -0.58
C PHE A 34 -1.74 -11.67 0.07
N ILE A 35 -2.17 -10.70 -0.72
CA ILE A 35 -2.54 -9.37 -0.27
C ILE A 35 -4.05 -9.23 -0.42
N THR A 36 -4.74 -8.79 0.61
CA THR A 36 -6.08 -8.24 0.45
C THR A 36 -6.00 -6.72 0.49
N ARG A 37 -6.79 -6.06 -0.35
CA ARG A 37 -6.85 -4.61 -0.40
C ARG A 37 -8.30 -4.15 -0.46
N GLU A 38 -8.65 -3.20 0.39
CA GLU A 38 -9.92 -2.50 0.36
C GLU A 38 -9.68 -1.05 -0.07
N SER A 39 -10.12 -0.70 -1.27
CA SER A 39 -9.85 0.60 -1.89
C SER A 39 -11.04 1.53 -1.83
N SER A 40 -10.81 2.78 -1.41
CA SER A 40 -11.86 3.82 -1.39
C SER A 40 -11.97 4.56 -2.72
N PHE A 41 -10.88 4.63 -3.48
CA PHE A 41 -10.81 5.29 -4.78
C PHE A 41 -10.42 4.31 -5.87
N ASN A 42 -10.56 4.71 -7.13
CA ASN A 42 -10.14 3.90 -8.27
C ASN A 42 -8.68 3.49 -8.11
N PHE A 43 -8.42 2.20 -8.18
CA PHE A 43 -7.08 1.65 -8.05
C PHE A 43 -7.00 0.29 -8.74
N HIS A 44 -6.06 0.16 -9.67
CA HIS A 44 -5.92 -1.03 -10.51
C HIS A 44 -7.25 -1.48 -11.11
N GLU A 45 -7.70 -2.71 -10.82
CA GLU A 45 -8.95 -3.25 -11.36
C GLU A 45 -10.21 -2.65 -10.74
N TYR A 46 -10.10 -2.07 -9.54
CA TYR A 46 -11.23 -1.43 -8.91
C TYR A 46 -11.51 -0.06 -9.56
N GLN A 47 -12.65 0.04 -10.21
CA GLN A 47 -13.10 1.26 -10.87
C GLN A 47 -14.49 1.65 -10.35
N GLY A 48 -14.54 2.10 -9.10
CA GLY A 48 -15.77 2.49 -8.41
C GLY A 48 -16.31 3.87 -8.76
N GLY A 49 -15.69 4.55 -9.73
CA GLY A 49 -16.12 5.88 -10.18
C GLY A 49 -15.61 7.05 -9.33
N ARG A 50 -14.78 6.79 -8.32
CA ARG A 50 -14.17 7.82 -7.47
C ARG A 50 -12.67 7.90 -7.72
N PRO A 51 -12.18 8.93 -8.42
CA PRO A 51 -10.75 9.05 -8.73
C PRO A 51 -9.91 9.55 -7.55
N GLY A 52 -10.55 10.10 -6.51
CA GLY A 52 -9.86 10.64 -5.35
C GLY A 52 -10.70 11.67 -4.60
N PHE A 53 -10.10 12.28 -3.60
CA PHE A 53 -10.66 13.39 -2.84
C PHE A 53 -9.59 14.44 -2.56
N GLY A 54 -9.77 15.65 -3.04
CA GLY A 54 -8.74 16.67 -3.00
C GLY A 54 -7.47 16.18 -3.70
N ARG A 55 -6.36 16.17 -3.00
CA ARG A 55 -5.08 15.63 -3.50
C ARG A 55 -4.93 14.13 -3.29
N ILE A 56 -5.73 13.51 -2.43
CA ILE A 56 -5.63 12.08 -2.15
C ILE A 56 -6.14 11.29 -3.36
N ARG A 57 -5.33 10.39 -3.87
CA ARG A 57 -5.63 9.49 -4.98
C ARG A 57 -5.77 8.04 -4.55
N VAL A 58 -5.08 7.65 -3.50
CA VAL A 58 -5.13 6.32 -2.93
C VAL A 58 -5.52 6.41 -1.47
N PHE A 59 -6.45 5.61 -1.06
CA PHE A 59 -6.80 5.36 0.34
C PHE A 59 -7.26 3.91 0.44
N GLY A 60 -6.46 3.08 1.08
CA GLY A 60 -6.70 1.65 1.13
C GLY A 60 -6.25 1.00 2.43
N ASP A 61 -6.97 -0.02 2.84
CA ASP A 61 -6.55 -0.93 3.89
C ASP A 61 -5.99 -2.19 3.25
N GLU A 62 -4.83 -2.63 3.71
CA GLU A 62 -4.12 -3.76 3.13
C GLU A 62 -3.72 -4.76 4.19
N VAL A 63 -3.84 -6.04 3.85
CA VAL A 63 -3.33 -7.14 4.65
C VAL A 63 -2.35 -7.93 3.82
N PHE A 64 -1.11 -7.99 4.27
CA PHE A 64 -0.07 -8.87 3.73
C PHE A 64 -0.09 -10.16 4.54
N ALA A 65 -0.62 -11.22 3.96
CA ALA A 65 -0.77 -12.52 4.62
C ALA A 65 0.32 -13.48 4.16
N GLY A 66 1.32 -13.64 5.00
CA GLY A 66 2.51 -14.46 4.75
C GLY A 66 3.79 -13.69 4.95
N THR A 67 4.85 -14.39 5.35
CA THR A 67 6.17 -13.79 5.56
C THR A 67 6.79 -13.36 4.23
N GLY A 68 7.29 -12.13 4.18
CA GLY A 68 7.87 -11.54 2.97
C GLY A 68 6.85 -11.17 1.90
N CYS A 69 5.55 -11.29 2.20
CA CYS A 69 4.49 -10.87 1.31
C CYS A 69 4.40 -9.34 1.29
N GLY A 70 4.06 -8.78 0.17
CA GLY A 70 3.93 -7.33 0.01
C GLY A 70 4.26 -6.87 -1.39
N TYR A 71 4.77 -5.65 -1.50
CA TYR A 71 5.18 -5.06 -2.78
C TYR A 71 6.70 -5.01 -2.90
N ASN A 72 7.23 -5.63 -3.96
CA ASN A 72 8.63 -5.50 -4.37
C ASN A 72 8.96 -4.04 -4.72
N MET A 73 10.24 -3.78 -4.92
CA MET A 73 10.73 -2.47 -5.32
C MET A 73 10.00 -1.95 -6.56
N HIS A 74 9.27 -0.85 -6.41
CA HIS A 74 8.50 -0.22 -7.47
C HIS A 74 8.67 1.29 -7.46
N PRO A 75 8.54 1.96 -8.63
CA PRO A 75 8.80 3.39 -8.77
C PRO A 75 7.57 4.25 -8.49
N HIS A 76 7.84 5.44 -7.98
CA HIS A 76 6.89 6.55 -7.90
C HIS A 76 7.55 7.86 -8.33
N HIS A 77 6.76 8.81 -8.80
CA HIS A 77 7.15 10.20 -9.02
C HIS A 77 5.95 11.12 -8.81
N ASN A 78 6.22 12.31 -8.32
CA ASN A 78 5.21 13.33 -8.03
C ASN A 78 4.10 12.87 -7.07
N PHE A 79 4.44 11.92 -6.18
CA PHE A 79 3.53 11.39 -5.14
C PHE A 79 4.20 11.43 -3.77
N ALA A 80 3.42 11.71 -2.77
CA ALA A 80 3.77 11.41 -1.39
C ALA A 80 2.96 10.18 -0.95
N ILE A 81 3.64 9.17 -0.46
CA ILE A 81 3.05 7.92 0.01
C ILE A 81 3.22 7.84 1.52
N CYS A 82 2.15 7.52 2.22
CA CYS A 82 2.15 7.32 3.67
C CYS A 82 1.47 6.01 4.00
N ALA A 83 2.03 5.23 4.90
CA ALA A 83 1.35 4.07 5.44
C ALA A 83 1.45 4.01 6.96
N PHE A 84 0.34 3.62 7.57
CA PHE A 84 0.21 3.38 9.01
C PHE A 84 0.13 1.89 9.26
N VAL A 85 0.99 1.35 10.11
CA VAL A 85 0.93 -0.06 10.51
C VAL A 85 -0.14 -0.21 11.59
N LEU A 86 -1.21 -0.92 11.24
CA LEU A 86 -2.34 -1.16 12.14
C LEU A 86 -2.13 -2.40 13.01
N GLN A 87 -1.41 -3.40 12.48
CA GLN A 87 -1.07 -4.64 13.18
C GLN A 87 0.12 -5.31 12.52
N GLY A 88 0.97 -5.96 13.31
CA GLY A 88 2.13 -6.69 12.82
C GLY A 88 3.36 -5.81 12.61
N GLN A 89 4.20 -6.18 11.67
CA GLN A 89 5.44 -5.48 11.35
C GLN A 89 5.60 -5.30 9.86
N LEU A 90 6.08 -4.13 9.46
CA LEU A 90 6.34 -3.77 8.07
C LEU A 90 7.82 -3.46 7.89
N THR A 91 8.44 -4.06 6.87
CA THR A 91 9.76 -3.62 6.38
C THR A 91 9.54 -2.68 5.20
N HIS A 92 9.98 -1.44 5.33
CA HIS A 92 9.95 -0.43 4.28
C HIS A 92 11.36 -0.15 3.79
N ILE A 93 11.61 -0.34 2.51
CA ILE A 93 12.89 -0.09 1.86
C ILE A 93 12.66 1.00 0.82
N ASN A 94 13.49 2.05 0.81
CA ASN A 94 13.36 3.11 -0.17
C ASN A 94 14.73 3.62 -0.65
N THR A 95 14.72 4.30 -1.79
CA THR A 95 15.93 4.86 -2.44
C THR A 95 16.22 6.31 -2.03
N ALA A 96 15.41 6.91 -1.16
CA ALA A 96 15.65 8.26 -0.67
C ALA A 96 16.92 8.33 0.19
N ALA A 97 17.60 9.46 0.17
CA ALA A 97 18.81 9.72 0.99
C ALA A 97 19.90 8.62 0.91
N GLY A 98 20.08 8.03 -0.27
CA GLY A 98 21.07 6.96 -0.47
C GLY A 98 20.57 5.55 -0.14
N GLY A 99 19.30 5.41 0.16
CA GLY A 99 18.64 4.15 0.47
C GLY A 99 18.54 3.90 1.97
N THR A 100 17.34 3.55 2.43
CA THR A 100 17.08 3.19 3.82
C THR A 100 16.28 1.90 3.92
N VAL A 101 16.45 1.20 5.03
CA VAL A 101 15.66 0.03 5.43
C VAL A 101 15.10 0.31 6.81
N ASP A 102 13.78 0.44 6.89
CA ASP A 102 13.09 0.76 8.13
C ASP A 102 12.19 -0.39 8.56
N GLN A 103 12.19 -0.70 9.85
CA GLN A 103 11.28 -1.65 10.48
C GLN A 103 10.23 -0.87 11.25
N LEU A 104 8.96 -1.06 10.89
CA LEU A 104 7.84 -0.42 11.53
C LEU A 104 7.00 -1.45 12.27
N GLY A 105 6.61 -1.13 13.50
CA GLY A 105 5.66 -1.90 14.30
C GLY A 105 4.29 -1.24 14.35
N GLN A 106 3.37 -1.89 15.05
CA GLN A 106 2.02 -1.38 15.25
C GLN A 106 2.04 0.05 15.82
N GLY A 107 1.30 0.96 15.18
CA GLY A 107 1.21 2.38 15.54
C GLY A 107 2.25 3.26 14.85
N ASP A 108 3.26 2.67 14.21
CA ASP A 108 4.24 3.43 13.43
C ASP A 108 3.68 3.80 12.06
N TYR A 109 4.27 4.82 11.46
CA TYR A 109 3.97 5.19 10.07
C TYR A 109 5.25 5.67 9.37
N TYR A 110 5.26 5.61 8.04
CA TYR A 110 6.26 6.25 7.20
C TYR A 110 5.62 7.26 6.26
N VAL A 111 6.42 8.21 5.81
CA VAL A 111 6.11 9.10 4.69
C VAL A 111 7.27 9.00 3.69
N PHE A 112 6.94 8.63 2.47
CA PHE A 112 7.87 8.59 1.35
C PHE A 112 7.43 9.61 0.31
N SER A 113 8.20 10.69 0.15
CA SER A 113 7.99 11.69 -0.89
C SER A 113 8.87 11.35 -2.08
N ALA A 114 8.26 10.90 -3.16
CA ALA A 114 8.99 10.45 -4.34
C ALA A 114 9.62 11.60 -5.15
N GLY A 115 9.09 12.82 -5.02
CA GLY A 115 9.62 13.98 -5.76
C GLY A 115 9.69 13.71 -7.26
N SER A 116 10.85 13.96 -7.86
CA SER A 116 11.09 13.70 -9.29
C SER A 116 11.26 12.22 -9.65
N GLY A 117 11.38 11.35 -8.65
CA GLY A 117 11.46 9.91 -8.82
C GLY A 117 12.13 9.23 -7.64
N GLY A 118 11.57 8.12 -7.21
CA GLY A 118 12.09 7.26 -6.17
C GLY A 118 11.45 5.90 -6.24
N LYS A 119 12.06 4.93 -5.57
CA LYS A 119 11.54 3.55 -5.48
C LYS A 119 11.42 3.14 -4.04
N HIS A 120 10.41 2.33 -3.74
CA HIS A 120 10.28 1.70 -2.44
C HIS A 120 9.68 0.30 -2.53
N SER A 121 9.77 -0.42 -1.42
CA SER A 121 9.24 -1.76 -1.21
C SER A 121 8.61 -1.83 0.17
N GLU A 122 7.53 -2.57 0.30
CA GLU A 122 6.79 -2.76 1.54
C GLU A 122 6.52 -4.25 1.73
N LEU A 123 7.10 -4.84 2.77
CA LEU A 123 7.07 -6.28 2.99
C LEU A 123 6.67 -6.62 4.43
N SER A 124 5.89 -7.67 4.59
CA SER A 124 5.56 -8.25 5.88
C SER A 124 6.71 -9.15 6.36
N ILE A 125 7.63 -8.58 7.09
CA ILE A 125 8.75 -9.33 7.69
C ILE A 125 8.80 -8.97 9.19
N PRO A 126 8.73 -9.95 10.09
CA PRO A 126 8.77 -11.41 9.87
C PRO A 126 7.40 -12.07 9.68
N ALA A 127 6.29 -11.35 9.80
CA ALA A 127 4.96 -11.97 9.83
C ALA A 127 3.89 -11.08 9.16
N ARG A 128 2.66 -11.54 9.21
CA ARG A 128 1.48 -10.83 8.69
C ARG A 128 1.46 -9.37 9.11
N THR A 129 1.12 -8.50 8.17
CA THR A 129 0.99 -7.06 8.38
C THR A 129 -0.39 -6.57 7.94
N CYS A 130 -1.01 -5.72 8.74
CA CYS A 130 -2.16 -4.93 8.34
C CYS A 130 -1.73 -3.45 8.32
N MET A 131 -1.97 -2.76 7.22
CA MET A 131 -1.62 -1.36 7.10
C MET A 131 -2.71 -0.55 6.39
N ARG A 132 -2.70 0.76 6.59
CA ARG A 132 -3.49 1.72 5.82
C ARG A 132 -2.57 2.58 4.99
N SER A 133 -2.78 2.59 3.68
CA SER A 133 -2.02 3.40 2.74
C SER A 133 -2.81 4.61 2.26
N ILE A 134 -2.14 5.74 2.16
CA ILE A 134 -2.69 7.01 1.68
C ILE A 134 -1.65 7.62 0.75
N SER A 135 -2.05 8.02 -0.45
CA SER A 135 -1.14 8.72 -1.35
C SER A 135 -1.85 9.70 -2.28
N GLY A 136 -1.08 10.72 -2.68
CA GLY A 136 -1.53 11.75 -3.61
C GLY A 136 -0.48 12.77 -3.96
#